data_3e8112254b9f377ce9c76c388259748f
#
_entry.id   3e8112254b9f377ce9c76c388259748f
#
_cell.length_a   1.000
_cell.length_b   1.000
_cell.length_c   1.000
_cell.angle_alpha   90.00
_cell.angle_beta   90.00
_cell.angle_gamma   90.00
#
_symmetry.space_group_name_H-M   'P 1'
#
loop_
_entity.id
_entity.type
_entity.pdbx_description
1 polymer ?
#
loop_
_entity_poly.entity_id
_entity_poly.type
_entity_poly.pdbx_seq_one_letter_code
_entity_poly.pdbx_strand_id
1 'polypeptide(L)'
;MGLKILLVDDEPDIVEVIQDRLEAYGFTVVTAGTGLEALKKLSVEKFDGVFLDVKMPEMDGIEALVEIRKRGLQIPIIIITSSSTREAAIDAVAKGANEYILKPFSWEELKAKIQKVFNVNLEG
;
A
#
# COMPACT_ATOMS: atom_id res chain seq x y z
N MET A 1 -3.31 -2.23 -17.45
CA MET A 1 -4.08 -1.37 -16.52
C MET A 1 -3.59 0.06 -16.46
N GLY A 2 -2.30 0.30 -16.53
CA GLY A 2 -1.76 1.65 -16.55
C GLY A 2 -1.80 2.41 -15.24
N LEU A 3 -2.25 1.77 -14.15
CA LEU A 3 -2.27 2.41 -12.85
C LEU A 3 -0.87 2.45 -12.26
N LYS A 4 -0.56 3.54 -11.55
CA LYS A 4 0.73 3.75 -10.90
C LYS A 4 0.58 3.61 -9.39
N ILE A 5 1.31 2.68 -8.82
CA ILE A 5 1.23 2.32 -7.40
C ILE A 5 2.52 2.68 -6.69
N LEU A 6 2.40 3.27 -5.51
CA LEU A 6 3.51 3.47 -4.60
C LEU A 6 3.49 2.34 -3.58
N LEU A 7 4.53 1.54 -3.55
CA LEU A 7 4.67 0.39 -2.65
C LEU A 7 5.66 0.75 -1.54
N VAL A 8 5.16 0.86 -0.32
CA VAL A 8 5.94 1.34 0.82
C VAL A 8 6.14 0.20 1.81
N ASP A 9 7.33 -0.38 1.84
CA ASP A 9 7.69 -1.48 2.71
C ASP A 9 9.21 -1.53 2.80
N ASP A 10 9.76 -1.89 3.94
CA ASP A 10 11.19 -1.97 4.14
C ASP A 10 11.74 -3.39 4.01
N GLU A 11 10.90 -4.37 3.70
CA GLU A 11 11.31 -5.76 3.52
C GLU A 11 11.53 -6.06 2.03
N PRO A 12 12.79 -6.17 1.57
CA PRO A 12 13.09 -6.33 0.14
C PRO A 12 12.39 -7.52 -0.52
N ASP A 13 12.28 -8.63 0.18
CA ASP A 13 11.67 -9.84 -0.37
C ASP A 13 10.18 -9.65 -0.64
N ILE A 14 9.49 -8.97 0.27
CA ILE A 14 8.06 -8.68 0.11
C ILE A 14 7.87 -7.68 -1.04
N VAL A 15 8.69 -6.64 -1.07
CA VAL A 15 8.66 -5.63 -2.12
C VAL A 15 8.81 -6.28 -3.49
N GLU A 16 9.81 -7.13 -3.64
CA GLU A 16 10.07 -7.80 -4.92
C GLU A 16 8.90 -8.64 -5.39
N VAL A 17 8.33 -9.44 -4.49
CA VAL A 17 7.21 -10.32 -4.84
C VAL A 17 5.99 -9.51 -5.28
N ILE A 18 5.63 -8.50 -4.51
CA ILE A 18 4.46 -7.68 -4.82
C ILE A 18 4.69 -6.89 -6.10
N GLN A 19 5.87 -6.30 -6.25
CA GLN A 19 6.21 -5.53 -7.45
C GLN A 19 6.12 -6.38 -8.71
N ASP A 20 6.71 -7.57 -8.69
CA ASP A 20 6.68 -8.47 -9.84
C ASP A 20 5.26 -8.85 -10.23
N ARG A 21 4.42 -9.15 -9.25
CA ARG A 21 3.02 -9.50 -9.50
C ARG A 21 2.24 -8.33 -10.10
N LEU A 22 2.40 -7.15 -9.54
CA LEU A 22 1.69 -5.96 -10.03
C LEU A 22 2.15 -5.60 -11.44
N GLU A 23 3.45 -5.63 -11.68
CA GLU A 23 3.98 -5.30 -13.01
C GLU A 23 3.52 -6.30 -14.06
N ALA A 24 3.36 -7.57 -13.68
CA ALA A 24 2.84 -8.60 -14.60
C ALA A 24 1.39 -8.29 -15.05
N TYR A 25 0.64 -7.54 -14.25
CA TYR A 25 -0.71 -7.11 -14.61
C TYR A 25 -0.76 -5.73 -15.25
N GLY A 26 0.40 -5.14 -15.54
CA GLY A 26 0.46 -3.85 -16.24
C GLY A 26 0.50 -2.63 -15.34
N PHE A 27 0.61 -2.80 -14.02
CA PHE A 27 0.79 -1.67 -13.12
C PHE A 27 2.22 -1.14 -13.21
N THR A 28 2.37 0.15 -13.02
CA THR A 28 3.69 0.76 -12.80
C THR A 28 3.90 0.86 -11.29
N VAL A 29 5.02 0.36 -10.79
CA VAL A 29 5.29 0.32 -9.36
C VAL A 29 6.53 1.15 -9.04
N VAL A 30 6.37 2.08 -8.10
CA VAL A 30 7.47 2.84 -7.53
C VAL A 30 7.57 2.43 -6.06
N THR A 31 8.76 2.20 -5.56
CA THR A 31 8.96 1.71 -4.20
C THR A 31 9.50 2.79 -3.27
N ALA A 32 9.18 2.68 -2.00
CA ALA A 32 9.73 3.52 -0.94
C ALA A 32 9.98 2.63 0.28
N GLY A 33 11.09 2.83 0.96
CA GLY A 33 11.45 2.01 2.11
C GLY A 33 11.05 2.59 3.45
N THR A 34 10.60 3.85 3.48
CA THR A 34 10.15 4.51 4.72
C THR A 34 8.94 5.38 4.45
N GLY A 35 8.23 5.74 5.51
CA GLY A 35 7.11 6.67 5.41
C GLY A 35 7.53 8.05 4.92
N LEU A 36 8.70 8.53 5.34
CA LEU A 36 9.22 9.82 4.89
C LEU A 36 9.51 9.83 3.41
N GLU A 37 10.12 8.76 2.90
CA GLU A 37 10.39 8.62 1.46
C GLU A 37 9.09 8.58 0.67
N ALA A 38 8.09 7.87 1.20
CA ALA A 38 6.77 7.82 0.57
C ALA A 38 6.14 9.20 0.45
N LEU A 39 6.20 10.00 1.52
CA LEU A 39 5.66 11.35 1.51
C LEU A 39 6.36 12.24 0.49
N LYS A 40 7.67 12.11 0.37
CA LYS A 40 8.44 12.85 -0.62
C LYS A 40 7.98 12.51 -2.04
N LYS A 41 7.83 11.23 -2.32
CA LYS A 41 7.41 10.79 -3.65
C LYS A 41 5.99 11.25 -3.98
N LEU A 42 5.09 11.20 -3.00
CA LEU A 42 3.72 11.68 -3.18
C LEU A 42 3.64 13.19 -3.41
N SER A 43 4.65 13.94 -2.98
CA SER A 43 4.67 15.39 -3.19
C SER A 43 5.14 15.79 -4.58
N VAL A 44 5.81 14.90 -5.31
CA VAL A 44 6.39 15.23 -6.62
C VAL A 44 5.80 14.44 -7.78
N GLU A 45 5.08 13.35 -7.49
CA GLU A 45 4.46 12.50 -8.51
C GLU A 45 3.03 12.17 -8.12
N LYS A 46 2.23 11.87 -9.11
CA LYS A 46 0.86 11.39 -8.88
C LYS A 46 0.83 9.88 -8.91
N PHE A 47 0.11 9.31 -7.98
CA PHE A 47 -0.10 7.86 -7.89
C PHE A 47 -1.59 7.56 -7.86
N ASP A 48 -1.93 6.37 -8.33
CA ASP A 48 -3.32 5.91 -8.31
C ASP A 48 -3.66 5.14 -7.05
N GLY A 49 -2.64 4.69 -6.32
CA GLY A 49 -2.83 3.99 -5.07
C GLY A 49 -1.53 3.82 -4.30
N VAL A 50 -1.65 3.47 -3.03
CA VAL A 50 -0.52 3.25 -2.13
C VAL A 50 -0.72 1.94 -1.39
N PHE A 51 0.31 1.11 -1.35
CA PHE A 51 0.38 -0.06 -0.48
C PHE A 51 1.37 0.30 0.62
N LEU A 52 0.95 0.21 1.86
CA LEU A 52 1.67 0.82 2.97
C LEU A 52 1.83 -0.17 4.13
N ASP A 53 3.07 -0.55 4.43
CA ASP A 53 3.37 -1.38 5.58
C ASP A 53 3.29 -0.53 6.85
N VAL A 54 2.82 -1.12 7.95
CA VAL A 54 2.72 -0.40 9.22
C VAL A 54 4.07 -0.28 9.90
N LYS A 55 4.83 -1.36 9.94
CA LYS A 55 6.11 -1.39 10.67
C LYS A 55 7.28 -0.98 9.80
N MET A 56 7.71 0.25 9.94
CA MET A 56 8.88 0.77 9.24
C MET A 56 9.67 1.68 10.16
N PRO A 57 11.00 1.79 9.94
CA PRO A 57 11.80 2.73 10.72
C PRO A 57 11.43 4.17 10.41
N GLU A 58 11.74 5.07 11.32
CA GLU A 58 11.53 6.52 11.25
C GLU A 58 10.06 6.91 11.35
N MET A 59 9.29 6.75 10.28
CA MET A 59 7.87 7.05 10.28
C MET A 59 7.13 5.76 9.90
N ASP A 60 6.29 5.24 10.80
CA ASP A 60 5.52 4.02 10.52
C ASP A 60 4.36 4.30 9.55
N GLY A 61 3.73 3.22 9.08
CA GLY A 61 2.67 3.34 8.09
C GLY A 61 1.45 4.09 8.58
N ILE A 62 1.11 4.01 9.86
CA ILE A 62 -0.04 4.73 10.40
C ILE A 62 0.25 6.24 10.41
N GLU A 63 1.44 6.63 10.82
CA GLU A 63 1.85 8.03 10.79
C GLU A 63 1.83 8.57 9.36
N ALA A 64 2.35 7.78 8.41
CA ALA A 64 2.34 8.17 7.01
C ALA A 64 0.91 8.31 6.48
N LEU A 65 0.02 7.39 6.84
CA LEU A 65 -1.39 7.43 6.45
C LEU A 65 -2.05 8.71 6.92
N VAL A 66 -1.88 9.03 8.21
CA VAL A 66 -2.45 10.25 8.80
C VAL A 66 -1.96 11.48 8.04
N GLU A 67 -0.66 11.54 7.77
CA GLU A 67 -0.07 12.68 7.05
C GLU A 67 -0.59 12.80 5.62
N ILE A 68 -0.74 11.68 4.92
CA ILE A 68 -1.29 11.67 3.56
C ILE A 68 -2.71 12.27 3.57
N ARG A 69 -3.54 11.84 4.52
CA ARG A 69 -4.91 12.34 4.62
C ARG A 69 -4.96 13.81 5.03
N LYS A 70 -4.05 14.25 5.90
CA LYS A 70 -3.94 15.66 6.29
C LYS A 70 -3.62 16.55 5.09
N ARG A 71 -2.88 16.05 4.12
CA ARG A 71 -2.56 16.80 2.90
C ARG A 71 -3.73 16.86 1.92
N GLY A 72 -4.85 16.27 2.27
CA GLY A 72 -6.05 16.27 1.43
C GLY A 72 -6.02 15.26 0.29
N LEU A 73 -5.06 14.35 0.29
CA LEU A 73 -4.98 13.31 -0.72
C LEU A 73 -5.98 12.20 -0.40
N GLN A 74 -6.86 11.91 -1.34
CA GLN A 74 -7.88 10.87 -1.18
C GLN A 74 -7.54 9.60 -1.97
N ILE A 75 -6.28 9.42 -2.25
CA ILE A 75 -5.76 8.28 -2.97
C ILE A 75 -6.09 6.97 -2.23
N PRO A 76 -6.49 5.91 -2.93
CA PRO A 76 -6.73 4.62 -2.28
C PRO A 76 -5.47 4.08 -1.60
N ILE A 77 -5.62 3.63 -0.36
CA ILE A 77 -4.51 3.09 0.43
C ILE A 77 -4.89 1.71 0.96
N ILE A 78 -4.05 0.72 0.69
CA ILE A 78 -4.15 -0.62 1.26
C ILE A 78 -3.02 -0.78 2.26
N ILE A 79 -3.37 -1.07 3.51
CA ILE A 79 -2.39 -1.34 4.56
C ILE A 79 -1.98 -2.81 4.49
N ILE A 80 -0.68 -3.07 4.54
CA ILE A 80 -0.12 -4.42 4.61
C ILE A 80 0.59 -4.53 5.95
N THR A 81 0.16 -5.45 6.80
CA THR A 81 0.72 -5.53 8.15
C THR A 81 0.76 -6.97 8.65
N SER A 82 1.56 -7.25 9.68
CA SER A 82 1.65 -8.58 10.25
C SER A 82 0.38 -8.94 11.02
N SER A 83 0.06 -10.23 11.06
CA SER A 83 -1.17 -10.73 11.69
C SER A 83 -1.28 -10.40 13.19
N SER A 84 -0.16 -10.13 13.83
CA SER A 84 -0.16 -9.78 15.25
C SER A 84 -0.66 -8.35 15.50
N THR A 85 -0.91 -7.58 14.46
CA THR A 85 -1.30 -6.19 14.57
C THR A 85 -2.70 -5.91 14.02
N ARG A 86 -3.62 -6.87 14.25
CA ARG A 86 -5.00 -6.71 13.78
C ARG A 86 -5.64 -5.42 14.27
N GLU A 87 -5.40 -5.05 15.53
CA GLU A 87 -5.92 -3.80 16.08
C GLU A 87 -5.36 -2.59 15.36
N ALA A 88 -4.09 -2.64 14.96
CA ALA A 88 -3.48 -1.56 14.17
C ALA A 88 -4.12 -1.46 12.78
N ALA A 89 -4.49 -2.60 12.19
CA ALA A 89 -5.18 -2.60 10.90
C ALA A 89 -6.56 -1.96 11.02
N ILE A 90 -7.29 -2.28 12.06
CA ILE A 90 -8.61 -1.68 12.33
C ILE A 90 -8.47 -0.18 12.54
N ASP A 91 -7.46 0.23 13.31
CA ASP A 91 -7.17 1.64 13.55
C ASP A 91 -6.82 2.37 12.24
N ALA A 92 -6.06 1.71 11.36
CA ALA A 92 -5.70 2.28 10.07
C ALA A 92 -6.93 2.58 9.21
N VAL A 93 -7.90 1.66 9.18
CA VAL A 93 -9.14 1.87 8.44
C VAL A 93 -9.90 3.06 9.03
N ALA A 94 -9.97 3.14 10.36
CA ALA A 94 -10.60 4.27 11.05
C ALA A 94 -9.91 5.60 10.72
N LYS A 95 -8.62 5.57 10.42
CA LYS A 95 -7.84 6.77 10.08
C LYS A 95 -7.78 7.06 8.58
N GLY A 96 -8.48 6.29 7.77
CA GLY A 96 -8.63 6.62 6.36
C GLY A 96 -8.06 5.63 5.35
N ALA A 97 -7.56 4.48 5.79
CA ALA A 97 -7.16 3.42 4.85
C ALA A 97 -8.41 2.82 4.20
N ASN A 98 -8.30 2.44 2.94
CA ASN A 98 -9.43 1.85 2.21
C ASN A 98 -9.58 0.37 2.50
N GLU A 99 -8.47 -0.31 2.78
CA GLU A 99 -8.48 -1.73 3.04
C GLU A 99 -7.19 -2.11 3.75
N TYR A 100 -7.14 -3.32 4.31
CA TYR A 100 -5.92 -3.86 4.88
C TYR A 100 -5.79 -5.34 4.51
N ILE A 101 -4.57 -5.85 4.58
CA ILE A 101 -4.29 -7.27 4.42
C ILE A 101 -3.23 -7.67 5.44
N LEU A 102 -3.42 -8.84 6.06
CA LEU A 102 -2.51 -9.33 7.10
C LEU A 102 -1.47 -10.28 6.51
N LYS A 103 -0.21 -10.08 6.88
CA LYS A 103 0.88 -11.00 6.52
C LYS A 103 0.85 -12.22 7.45
N PRO A 104 1.12 -13.42 6.96
CA PRO A 104 1.34 -13.75 5.55
C PRO A 104 0.03 -13.81 4.78
N PHE A 105 0.07 -13.46 3.51
CA PHE A 105 -1.10 -13.50 2.65
C PHE A 105 -0.79 -14.24 1.36
N SER A 106 -1.82 -14.77 0.71
CA SER A 106 -1.69 -15.36 -0.60
C SER A 106 -1.84 -14.28 -1.67
N TRP A 107 -1.35 -14.54 -2.86
CA TRP A 107 -1.59 -13.66 -3.99
C TRP A 107 -3.09 -13.48 -4.25
N GLU A 108 -3.85 -14.57 -4.08
CA GLU A 108 -5.31 -14.53 -4.28
C GLU A 108 -5.99 -13.53 -3.35
N GLU A 109 -5.56 -13.48 -2.09
CA GLU A 109 -6.10 -12.52 -1.13
C GLU A 109 -5.75 -11.09 -1.52
N LEU A 110 -4.49 -10.85 -1.88
CA LEU A 110 -4.05 -9.52 -2.30
C LEU A 110 -4.75 -9.09 -3.58
N LYS A 111 -4.88 -10.00 -4.54
CA LYS A 111 -5.58 -9.74 -5.80
C LYS A 111 -7.04 -9.31 -5.55
N ALA A 112 -7.73 -10.02 -4.66
CA ALA A 112 -9.11 -9.70 -4.34
C ALA A 112 -9.25 -8.29 -3.75
N LYS A 113 -8.32 -7.90 -2.86
CA LYS A 113 -8.31 -6.56 -2.28
C LYS A 113 -8.03 -5.48 -3.33
N ILE A 114 -7.08 -5.74 -4.23
CA ILE A 114 -6.76 -4.83 -5.32
C ILE A 114 -7.98 -4.61 -6.22
N GLN A 115 -8.63 -5.68 -6.62
CA GLN A 115 -9.80 -5.59 -7.48
C GLN A 115 -10.92 -4.80 -6.83
N LYS A 116 -11.12 -4.99 -5.55
CA LYS A 116 -12.14 -4.28 -4.78
C LYS A 116 -11.83 -2.80 -4.67
N VAL A 117 -10.59 -2.46 -4.28
CA VAL A 117 -10.21 -1.08 -3.98
C VAL A 117 -10.07 -0.23 -5.23
N PHE A 118 -9.50 -0.79 -6.29
CA PHE A 118 -9.25 -0.05 -7.52
C PHE A 118 -10.32 -0.26 -8.59
N ASN A 119 -11.31 -1.10 -8.30
CA ASN A 119 -12.39 -1.41 -9.24
C ASN A 119 -11.85 -1.88 -10.59
N VAL A 120 -10.93 -2.81 -10.56
CA VAL A 120 -10.31 -3.39 -11.74
C VAL A 120 -10.51 -4.90 -11.76
N ASN A 121 -10.35 -5.50 -12.93
CA ASN A 121 -10.43 -6.94 -13.09
C ASN A 121 -9.05 -7.49 -13.46
N LEU A 122 -8.50 -8.31 -12.58
CA LEU A 122 -7.18 -8.91 -12.76
C LEU A 122 -7.27 -10.39 -13.15
N GLU A 123 -8.32 -10.77 -13.82
CA GLU A 123 -8.49 -12.14 -14.28
C GLU A 123 -7.55 -12.45 -15.43
N GLY A 124 -6.96 -13.64 -15.38
CA GLY A 124 -6.04 -14.04 -16.43
C GLY A 124 -4.95 -14.93 -15.92
#